data_caadec5feac43931e4bdc9b1412cde4d
#
_entry.id   caadec5feac43931e4bdc9b1412cde4d
#
_cell.length_a   1.000
_cell.length_b   1.000
_cell.length_c   1.000
_cell.angle_alpha   90.00
_cell.angle_beta   90.00
_cell.angle_gamma   90.00
#
_symmetry.space_group_name_H-M   'P 1'
#
loop_
_entity.id
_entity.type
_entity.pdbx_description
1 polymer ?
#
loop_
_entity_poly.entity_id
_entity_poly.type
_entity_poly.pdbx_seq_one_letter_code
_entity_poly.pdbx_strand_id
1 'polypeptide(L)' 'MFTIEHDFDATVITLIDEGGPALQEDVTICAFEDCVTLEQLDPLHGEPMRLTLSIAQLHDLAAALDLPEGSYRLKRKG' A
#
# COMPACT_ATOMS: atom_id res chain seq x y z
N MET A 1 -0.32 4.77 12.98
CA MET A 1 0.24 3.49 13.50
C MET A 1 0.18 2.43 12.42
N PHE A 2 1.14 1.56 12.40
CA PHE A 2 1.13 0.44 11.48
C PHE A 2 1.69 -0.81 12.15
N THR A 3 1.28 -1.97 11.66
CA THR A 3 1.80 -3.26 12.13
C THR A 3 2.35 -4.04 10.95
N ILE A 4 3.30 -4.91 11.23
CA ILE A 4 3.91 -5.77 10.22
C ILE A 4 3.88 -7.20 10.75
N GLU A 5 3.36 -8.11 9.93
CA GLU A 5 3.38 -9.54 10.23
C GLU A 5 3.98 -10.28 9.05
N HIS A 6 4.85 -11.24 9.35
CA HIS A 6 5.46 -12.07 8.32
C HIS A 6 4.76 -13.43 8.31
N ASP A 7 3.98 -13.65 7.27
CA ASP A 7 3.34 -14.93 7.03
C ASP A 7 4.20 -15.77 6.09
N PHE A 8 3.79 -17.01 5.88
CA PHE A 8 4.53 -17.94 5.06
C PHE A 8 4.76 -17.45 3.63
N ASP A 9 3.72 -16.87 3.02
CA ASP A 9 3.74 -16.48 1.62
C ASP A 9 3.79 -14.97 1.40
N ALA A 10 3.67 -14.18 2.46
CA ALA A 10 3.53 -12.74 2.30
C ALA A 10 3.92 -12.00 3.58
N THR A 11 4.25 -10.74 3.40
CA THR A 11 4.35 -9.80 4.52
C THR A 11 3.05 -9.02 4.55
N VAL A 12 2.39 -9.02 5.71
CA VAL A 12 1.12 -8.33 5.89
C VAL A 12 1.35 -7.06 6.70
N ILE A 13 1.00 -5.93 6.13
CA ILE A 13 1.15 -4.63 6.78
C ILE A 13 -0.24 -4.04 6.95
N THR A 14 -0.56 -3.60 8.16
CA THR A 14 -1.82 -2.93 8.43
C THR A 14 -1.54 -1.48 8.78
N LEU A 15 -2.13 -0.58 8.02
CA LEU A 15 -2.02 0.86 8.25
C LEU A 15 -3.29 1.31 8.96
N ILE A 16 -3.12 1.86 10.16
CA ILE A 16 -4.25 2.28 11.00
C ILE A 16 -4.24 3.81 11.07
N ASP A 17 -5.35 4.41 10.70
CA ASP A 17 -5.48 5.86 10.78
C ASP A 17 -5.88 6.23 12.20
N GLU A 18 -5.08 7.05 12.84
CA GLU A 18 -5.30 7.45 14.23
C GLU A 18 -5.71 8.90 14.40
N GLY A 19 -5.66 9.67 13.32
CA GLY A 19 -5.74 11.09 13.49
C GLY A 19 -6.86 11.78 12.78
N GLY A 20 -7.35 12.85 13.39
CA GLY A 20 -8.21 13.79 12.74
C GLY A 20 -9.69 13.43 12.72
N PRO A 21 -10.53 14.39 12.34
CA PRO A 21 -11.99 14.21 12.32
C PRO A 21 -12.49 13.34 11.17
N ALA A 22 -11.64 13.06 10.17
CA ALA A 22 -12.02 12.24 9.01
C ALA A 22 -11.19 10.97 8.98
N LEU A 23 -11.40 10.11 9.97
CA LEU A 23 -10.69 8.83 10.04
C LEU A 23 -11.03 7.95 8.84
N GLN A 24 -10.02 7.33 8.27
CA GLN A 24 -10.18 6.37 7.19
C GLN A 24 -10.14 4.95 7.74
N GLU A 25 -10.75 4.03 7.00
CA GLU A 25 -10.67 2.61 7.34
C GLU A 25 -9.23 2.12 7.26
N ASP A 26 -8.93 1.09 8.01
CA ASP A 26 -7.61 0.48 7.98
C ASP A 26 -7.30 -0.05 6.59
N VAL A 27 -6.05 0.10 6.18
CA VAL A 27 -5.57 -0.46 4.91
C VAL A 27 -4.69 -1.66 5.21
N THR A 28 -5.03 -2.79 4.63
CA THR A 28 -4.24 -4.02 4.73
C THR A 28 -3.43 -4.20 3.45
N ILE A 29 -2.13 -4.28 3.59
CA ILE A 29 -1.22 -4.46 2.46
C ILE A 29 -0.60 -5.84 2.57
N CYS A 30 -0.75 -6.64 1.52
CA CYS A 30 -0.12 -7.95 1.44
C CYS A 30 0.97 -7.91 0.39
N ALA A 31 2.21 -7.98 0.84
CA ALA A 31 3.36 -7.94 -0.06
C ALA A 31 3.80 -9.37 -0.36
N PHE A 32 3.57 -9.79 -1.60
CA PHE A 32 4.01 -11.08 -2.12
C PHE A 32 5.34 -10.92 -2.85
N GLU A 33 5.86 -12.02 -3.36
CA GLU A 33 7.12 -12.00 -4.08
C GLU A 33 7.05 -11.18 -5.37
N ASP A 34 5.91 -11.22 -6.05
CA ASP A 34 5.76 -10.62 -7.38
C ASP A 34 4.76 -9.46 -7.45
N CYS A 35 4.02 -9.22 -6.40
CA CYS A 35 3.03 -8.13 -6.40
C CYS A 35 2.67 -7.72 -4.99
N VAL A 36 1.93 -6.63 -4.89
CA VAL A 36 1.43 -6.11 -3.62
C VAL A 36 -0.05 -5.83 -3.78
N THR A 37 -0.86 -6.31 -2.84
CA THR A 37 -2.28 -5.97 -2.82
C THR A 37 -2.57 -5.03 -1.67
N LEU A 38 -3.44 -4.05 -1.93
CA LEU A 38 -3.95 -3.14 -0.93
C LEU A 38 -5.45 -3.38 -0.80
N GLU A 39 -5.93 -3.48 0.42
CA GLU A 39 -7.33 -3.74 0.67
C GLU A 39 -7.86 -2.78 1.73
N GLN A 40 -9.00 -2.19 1.46
CA GLN A 40 -9.66 -1.28 2.38
C GLN A 40 -11.16 -1.49 2.28
N LEU A 41 -11.84 -1.47 3.41
CA LEU A 41 -13.28 -1.61 3.45
C LEU A 41 -13.95 -0.36 2.89
N ASP A 42 -14.92 -0.56 1.99
CA ASP A 42 -15.76 0.55 1.51
C ASP A 42 -16.80 0.84 2.58
N PRO A 43 -16.77 2.01 3.24
CA PRO A 43 -17.70 2.32 4.32
C PRO A 43 -19.15 2.46 3.86
N LEU A 44 -19.36 2.75 2.57
CA LEU A 44 -20.72 2.92 2.04
C LEU A 44 -21.39 1.58 1.75
N HIS A 45 -20.63 0.59 1.27
CA HIS A 45 -21.19 -0.68 0.83
C HIS A 45 -20.79 -1.86 1.72
N GLY A 46 -19.88 -1.64 2.66
CA GLY A 46 -19.42 -2.69 3.58
C GLY A 46 -18.62 -3.79 2.91
N GLU A 47 -18.13 -3.57 1.70
CA GLU A 47 -17.35 -4.54 0.95
C GLU A 47 -15.90 -4.13 0.85
N PRO A 48 -14.97 -5.08 0.86
CA PRO A 48 -13.56 -4.73 0.68
C PRO A 48 -13.26 -4.33 -0.76
N MET A 49 -12.52 -3.24 -0.90
CA MET A 49 -11.99 -2.82 -2.18
C MET A 49 -10.54 -3.25 -2.24
N ARG A 50 -10.14 -3.85 -3.36
CA ARG A 50 -8.80 -4.36 -3.53
C ARG A 50 -8.14 -3.75 -4.76
N LEU A 51 -6.89 -3.35 -4.57
CA LEU A 51 -6.05 -2.82 -5.63
C LEU A 51 -4.75 -3.63 -5.66
N THR A 52 -4.32 -4.01 -6.85
CA THR A 52 -3.06 -4.74 -7.00
C THR A 52 -2.03 -3.85 -7.68
N LEU A 53 -0.87 -3.75 -7.06
CA LEU A 53 0.27 -3.03 -7.61
C LEU A 53 1.38 -4.01 -7.95
N SER A 54 2.12 -3.72 -9.01
CA SER A 54 3.38 -4.42 -9.24
C SER A 54 4.40 -3.91 -8.21
N ILE A 55 5.46 -4.69 -8.00
CA ILE A 55 6.55 -4.24 -7.12
C ILE A 55 7.14 -2.94 -7.65
N ALA A 56 7.23 -2.82 -8.97
CA ALA A 56 7.73 -1.60 -9.60
C ALA A 56 6.86 -0.38 -9.28
N GLN A 57 5.54 -0.54 -9.36
CA GLN A 57 4.62 0.55 -9.03
C GLN A 57 4.72 0.95 -7.57
N LEU A 58 4.92 -0.02 -6.68
CA LEU A 58 5.08 0.27 -5.27
C LEU A 58 6.34 1.10 -5.01
N HIS A 59 7.46 0.72 -5.64
CA HIS A 59 8.71 1.48 -5.50
C HIS A 59 8.55 2.88 -6.06
N ASP A 60 7.86 3.04 -7.20
CA ASP A 60 7.61 4.34 -7.79
C ASP A 60 6.77 5.22 -6.86
N LEU A 61 5.74 4.64 -6.24
CA LEU A 61 4.91 5.37 -5.30
C LEU A 61 5.73 5.88 -4.11
N ALA A 62 6.54 4.99 -3.53
CA ALA A 62 7.36 5.37 -2.38
C ALA A 62 8.33 6.51 -2.74
N ALA A 63 8.93 6.45 -3.92
CA ALA A 63 9.84 7.48 -4.38
C ALA A 63 9.11 8.79 -4.67
N ALA A 64 7.90 8.69 -5.24
CA ALA A 64 7.14 9.88 -5.65
C ALA A 64 6.75 10.76 -4.46
N LEU A 65 6.60 10.18 -3.28
CA LEU A 65 6.21 10.95 -2.10
C LEU A 65 7.23 12.01 -1.69
N ASP A 66 8.48 11.86 -2.12
CA ASP A 66 9.56 12.76 -1.76
C ASP A 66 10.08 13.60 -2.94
N LEU A 67 9.41 13.53 -4.09
CA LEU A 67 9.88 14.21 -5.30
C LEU A 67 8.96 15.35 -5.68
N PRO A 68 9.51 16.39 -6.32
CA PRO A 68 8.69 17.50 -6.82
C PRO A 68 7.92 17.08 -8.08
N GLU A 69 7.00 17.94 -8.50
CA GLU A 69 6.22 17.68 -9.70
C GLU A 69 7.12 17.41 -10.89
N GLY A 70 6.73 16.40 -11.68
CA GLY A 70 7.51 15.99 -12.84
C GLY A 70 7.16 14.59 -13.29
N SER A 71 7.89 14.10 -14.28
CA SER A 71 7.77 12.73 -14.76
C SER A 71 9.10 12.01 -14.53
N TYR A 72 9.04 10.84 -13.93
CA TYR A 72 10.24 10.15 -13.49
C TYR A 72 10.23 8.68 -13.91
N ARG A 73 11.42 8.16 -14.05
CA ARG A 73 11.64 6.75 -14.26
C ARG A 73 12.80 6.31 -13.37
N LEU A 74 12.52 5.41 -12.44
CA LEU A 74 13.56 4.90 -11.57
C LEU A 74 14.43 3.90 -12.33
N LYS A 75 15.75 4.02 -12.14
CA LYS A 75 16.68 3.05 -12.69
C LYS A 75 16.71 1.83 -11.79
N ARG A 76 16.62 0.67 -12.40
CA ARG A 76 16.65 -0.59 -11.67
C ARG A 76 17.89 -1.36 -12.02
N LYS A 77 18.48 -1.98 -11.02
CA LYS A 77 19.62 -2.85 -11.23
C LYS A 77 19.12 -4.26 -11.59
N GLY A 78 19.68 -4.79 -12.60
CA GLY A 78 19.44 -6.14 -13.03
C GLY A 78 18.19 -6.39 -13.75
#